data_a2d081f966ee7da88792d3a28f9e5207
#
_entry.id   a2d081f966ee7da88792d3a28f9e5207
#
_cell.length_a   1.000
_cell.length_b   1.000
_cell.length_c   1.000
_cell.angle_alpha   90.00
_cell.angle_beta   90.00
_cell.angle_gamma   90.00
#
_symmetry.space_group_name_H-M   'P 1'
#
loop_
_entity.id
_entity.type
_entity.pdbx_description
1 polymer ?
#
loop_
_entity_poly.entity_id
_entity_poly.type
_entity_poly.pdbx_seq_one_letter_code
_entity_poly.pdbx_strand_id
1 'polypeptide(L)'
;MELKPATRPLETFIPARSAGQRDVLSLTLAPMPQLKVAFVGVGARGQMAVTRWWHIPNVEIVAVCDASKQVADEVAQHVEQLGKPRPAVFWGENGYLDLCKEQAIDLVYVCTDWVSHVPIAVYAMEQDKCVAVEVPAALTLKDIWALVDTAERTQKHCMMLENAVYDHFEMAVLEMVREGLLGELVHVEGGYAHPLGNRWTPWRMEYTSRNCGDVYPTHSIGPACRLLDIHRTDRMHY
;
A
#
# COMPACT_ATOMS: atom_id res chain seq x y z
N MET A 1 30.29 -30.46 18.79
CA MET A 1 30.00 -29.04 19.22
C MET A 1 28.58 -28.73 18.73
N GLU A 2 27.59 -28.95 19.58
CA GLU A 2 26.21 -28.64 19.27
C GLU A 2 26.04 -27.10 19.20
N LEU A 3 25.79 -26.59 18.01
CA LEU A 3 25.36 -25.22 17.83
C LEU A 3 23.94 -25.09 18.41
N LYS A 4 23.82 -24.61 19.62
CA LYS A 4 22.52 -24.15 20.13
C LYS A 4 22.07 -23.01 19.25
N PRO A 5 20.87 -23.08 18.62
CA PRO A 5 20.32 -21.96 17.92
C PRO A 5 20.18 -20.78 18.89
N ALA A 6 20.81 -19.67 18.57
CA ALA A 6 20.60 -18.43 19.32
C ALA A 6 19.19 -17.93 19.00
N THR A 7 18.20 -18.45 19.71
CA THR A 7 16.86 -17.88 19.72
C THR A 7 16.94 -16.52 20.40
N ARG A 8 17.00 -15.44 19.62
CA ARG A 8 16.66 -14.11 20.13
C ARG A 8 15.13 -14.06 20.17
N PRO A 9 14.51 -13.94 21.35
CA PRO A 9 13.08 -13.63 21.40
C PRO A 9 12.88 -12.30 20.67
N LEU A 10 12.03 -12.28 19.65
CA LEU A 10 11.58 -11.04 19.05
C LEU A 10 10.59 -10.42 20.05
N GLU A 11 11.10 -9.52 20.89
CA GLU A 11 10.22 -8.68 21.69
C GLU A 11 9.59 -7.65 20.77
N THR A 12 8.38 -7.92 20.31
CA THR A 12 7.57 -6.96 19.57
C THR A 12 6.84 -6.08 20.59
N PHE A 13 7.18 -4.81 20.63
CA PHE A 13 6.40 -3.83 21.37
C PHE A 13 5.06 -3.64 20.67
N ILE A 14 3.98 -4.07 21.31
CA ILE A 14 2.62 -3.81 20.86
C ILE A 14 2.11 -2.59 21.61
N PRO A 15 1.87 -1.45 20.95
CA PRO A 15 1.33 -0.27 21.62
C PRO A 15 -0.03 -0.57 22.25
N ALA A 16 -0.23 -0.08 23.47
CA ALA A 16 -1.55 -0.19 24.08
C ALA A 16 -2.54 0.74 23.36
N ARG A 17 -3.74 0.22 23.04
CA ARG A 17 -4.82 1.04 22.50
C ARG A 17 -5.28 2.07 23.51
N SER A 18 -5.57 3.26 23.04
CA SER A 18 -6.20 4.31 23.84
C SER A 18 -7.60 3.89 24.28
N ALA A 19 -8.08 4.42 25.40
CA ALA A 19 -9.43 4.14 25.89
C ALA A 19 -10.47 4.55 24.83
N GLY A 20 -11.34 3.62 24.44
CA GLY A 20 -12.37 3.82 23.43
C GLY A 20 -11.92 3.69 21.97
N GLN A 21 -10.63 3.45 21.71
CA GLN A 21 -10.14 3.15 20.37
C GLN A 21 -10.66 1.80 19.91
N ARG A 22 -11.28 1.76 18.73
CA ARG A 22 -11.83 0.54 18.12
C ARG A 22 -10.88 0.03 17.05
N ASP A 23 -10.75 -1.29 16.95
CA ASP A 23 -10.05 -1.88 15.81
C ASP A 23 -10.76 -1.60 14.47
N VAL A 24 -10.10 -1.90 13.39
CA VAL A 24 -10.60 -1.73 12.02
C VAL A 24 -10.94 -3.06 11.33
N LEU A 25 -10.94 -4.18 12.06
CA LEU A 25 -11.18 -5.51 11.49
C LEU A 25 -12.56 -5.64 10.86
N SER A 26 -13.54 -4.97 11.42
CA SER A 26 -14.92 -4.94 10.93
C SER A 26 -15.34 -3.58 10.36
N LEU A 27 -14.37 -2.71 10.09
CA LEU A 27 -14.66 -1.38 9.55
C LEU A 27 -15.35 -1.48 8.20
N THR A 28 -16.51 -0.90 8.10
CA THR A 28 -17.28 -0.76 6.87
C THR A 28 -17.67 0.69 6.65
N LEU A 29 -17.67 1.11 5.40
CA LEU A 29 -18.17 2.43 4.99
C LEU A 29 -19.47 2.25 4.21
N ALA A 30 -20.34 3.25 4.25
CA ALA A 30 -21.53 3.28 3.42
C ALA A 30 -21.11 3.23 1.93
N PRO A 31 -21.83 2.49 1.07
CA PRO A 31 -21.56 2.51 -0.37
C PRO A 31 -21.59 3.92 -0.93
N MET A 32 -20.57 4.27 -1.69
CA MET A 32 -20.49 5.57 -2.38
C MET A 32 -20.88 5.40 -3.84
N PRO A 33 -21.78 6.25 -4.39
CA PRO A 33 -22.17 6.17 -5.79
C PRO A 33 -21.01 6.54 -6.73
N GLN A 34 -20.07 7.33 -6.26
CA GLN A 34 -18.86 7.75 -6.95
C GLN A 34 -17.73 7.88 -5.94
N LEU A 35 -16.54 7.40 -6.29
CA LEU A 35 -15.32 7.52 -5.48
C LEU A 35 -14.42 8.59 -6.09
N LYS A 36 -14.11 9.62 -5.33
CA LYS A 36 -13.20 10.71 -5.72
C LYS A 36 -11.81 10.44 -5.18
N VAL A 37 -10.87 10.25 -6.09
CA VAL A 37 -9.51 9.81 -5.78
C VAL A 37 -8.50 10.89 -6.09
N ALA A 38 -7.57 11.11 -5.17
CA ALA A 38 -6.37 11.91 -5.38
C ALA A 38 -5.13 11.02 -5.40
N PHE A 39 -4.18 11.32 -6.28
CA PHE A 39 -2.91 10.61 -6.39
C PHE A 39 -1.76 11.46 -5.87
N VAL A 40 -0.95 10.91 -4.95
CA VAL A 40 0.25 11.53 -4.42
C VAL A 40 1.46 10.70 -4.83
N GLY A 41 2.38 11.30 -5.60
CA GLY A 41 3.46 10.62 -6.28
C GLY A 41 2.98 10.10 -7.64
N VAL A 42 3.11 10.92 -8.68
CA VAL A 42 2.68 10.58 -10.04
C VAL A 42 3.84 10.41 -11.01
N GLY A 43 4.98 9.91 -10.51
CA GLY A 43 6.08 9.41 -11.32
C GLY A 43 5.69 8.16 -12.12
N ALA A 44 6.65 7.39 -12.62
CA ALA A 44 6.38 6.26 -13.53
C ALA A 44 5.32 5.28 -12.99
N ARG A 45 5.39 4.88 -11.71
CA ARG A 45 4.40 3.96 -11.09
C ARG A 45 3.05 4.64 -10.93
N GLY A 46 3.03 5.91 -10.47
CA GLY A 46 1.80 6.67 -10.29
C GLY A 46 1.07 6.91 -11.60
N GLN A 47 1.77 7.21 -12.69
CA GLN A 47 1.16 7.32 -14.03
C GLN A 47 0.49 6.03 -14.48
N MET A 48 1.14 4.88 -14.23
CA MET A 48 0.53 3.58 -14.51
C MET A 48 -0.74 3.35 -13.67
N ALA A 49 -0.72 3.76 -12.40
CA ALA A 49 -1.88 3.66 -11.53
C ALA A 49 -3.02 4.57 -12.00
N VAL A 50 -2.75 5.84 -12.31
CA VAL A 50 -3.73 6.78 -12.89
C VAL A 50 -4.39 6.20 -14.13
N THR A 51 -3.60 5.64 -15.06
CA THR A 51 -4.12 5.03 -16.29
C THR A 51 -5.01 3.84 -16.01
N ARG A 52 -4.69 2.99 -15.02
CA ARG A 52 -5.54 1.84 -14.64
C ARG A 52 -6.83 2.28 -13.96
N TRP A 53 -6.74 3.22 -13.04
CA TRP A 53 -7.88 3.71 -12.27
C TRP A 53 -8.88 4.48 -13.12
N TRP A 54 -8.43 5.07 -14.23
CA TRP A 54 -9.30 5.70 -15.21
C TRP A 54 -10.37 4.73 -15.78
N HIS A 55 -10.04 3.44 -15.88
CA HIS A 55 -10.95 2.40 -16.38
C HIS A 55 -11.93 1.86 -15.33
N ILE A 56 -11.77 2.21 -14.05
CA ILE A 56 -12.67 1.73 -12.99
C ILE A 56 -13.97 2.54 -13.05
N PRO A 57 -15.13 1.87 -13.20
CA PRO A 57 -16.42 2.55 -13.18
C PRO A 57 -16.65 3.30 -11.87
N ASN A 58 -17.30 4.46 -11.94
CA ASN A 58 -17.64 5.30 -10.79
C ASN A 58 -16.42 5.81 -9.99
N VAL A 59 -15.24 5.84 -10.59
CA VAL A 59 -14.06 6.51 -10.04
C VAL A 59 -13.80 7.80 -10.79
N GLU A 60 -13.55 8.86 -10.06
CA GLU A 60 -13.14 10.15 -10.57
C GLU A 60 -11.78 10.54 -10.00
N ILE A 61 -10.83 10.87 -10.87
CA ILE A 61 -9.51 11.37 -10.46
C ILE A 61 -9.63 12.88 -10.32
N VAL A 62 -9.71 13.36 -9.07
CA VAL A 62 -10.01 14.79 -8.79
C VAL A 62 -8.77 15.62 -8.49
N ALA A 63 -7.66 15.00 -8.07
CA ALA A 63 -6.42 15.70 -7.77
C ALA A 63 -5.19 14.83 -8.03
N VAL A 64 -4.08 15.48 -8.36
CA VAL A 64 -2.76 14.87 -8.48
C VAL A 64 -1.72 15.72 -7.75
N CYS A 65 -0.74 15.09 -7.14
CA CYS A 65 0.38 15.76 -6.46
C CYS A 65 1.69 15.05 -6.77
N ASP A 66 2.73 15.83 -7.03
CA ASP A 66 4.10 15.33 -7.15
C ASP A 66 5.10 16.37 -6.61
N ALA A 67 6.28 15.94 -6.22
CA ALA A 67 7.35 16.87 -5.85
C ALA A 67 7.70 17.82 -7.00
N SER A 68 7.62 17.33 -8.24
CA SER A 68 7.80 18.09 -9.46
C SER A 68 6.47 18.64 -9.98
N LYS A 69 6.36 19.98 -10.06
CA LYS A 69 5.19 20.62 -10.68
C LYS A 69 4.97 20.16 -12.12
N GLN A 70 6.06 20.03 -12.88
CA GLN A 70 5.99 19.60 -14.27
C GLN A 70 5.34 18.22 -14.39
N VAL A 71 5.78 17.25 -13.59
CA VAL A 71 5.26 15.88 -13.61
C VAL A 71 3.76 15.86 -13.24
N ALA A 72 3.37 16.62 -12.22
CA ALA A 72 1.97 16.73 -11.82
C ALA A 72 1.09 17.36 -12.91
N ASP A 73 1.57 18.43 -13.57
CA ASP A 73 0.87 19.08 -14.68
C ASP A 73 0.72 18.15 -15.89
N GLU A 74 1.78 17.41 -16.26
CA GLU A 74 1.75 16.45 -17.37
C GLU A 74 0.71 15.34 -17.13
N VAL A 75 0.62 14.82 -15.91
CA VAL A 75 -0.37 13.79 -15.57
C VAL A 75 -1.79 14.37 -15.56
N ALA A 76 -2.00 15.58 -15.03
CA ALA A 76 -3.29 16.24 -15.08
C ALA A 76 -3.75 16.47 -16.55
N GLN A 77 -2.84 16.88 -17.41
CA GLN A 77 -3.10 17.02 -18.85
C GLN A 77 -3.41 15.67 -19.52
N HIS A 78 -2.73 14.60 -19.12
CA HIS A 78 -3.00 13.27 -19.64
C HIS A 78 -4.42 12.81 -19.29
N VAL A 79 -4.87 13.01 -18.06
CA VAL A 79 -6.25 12.70 -17.62
C VAL A 79 -7.27 13.48 -18.45
N GLU A 80 -7.01 14.76 -18.71
CA GLU A 80 -7.87 15.61 -19.56
C GLU A 80 -7.92 15.10 -21.01
N GLN A 81 -6.78 14.69 -21.57
CA GLN A 81 -6.71 14.12 -22.93
C GLN A 81 -7.46 12.78 -23.05
N LEU A 82 -7.61 12.05 -21.95
CA LEU A 82 -8.45 10.86 -21.89
C LEU A 82 -9.97 11.18 -21.83
N GLY A 83 -10.35 12.44 -21.90
CA GLY A 83 -11.75 12.88 -21.92
C GLY A 83 -12.40 12.98 -20.53
N LYS A 84 -11.61 13.10 -19.46
CA LYS A 84 -12.08 13.34 -18.09
C LYS A 84 -11.81 14.79 -17.67
N PRO A 85 -12.52 15.30 -16.66
CA PRO A 85 -12.20 16.58 -16.07
C PRO A 85 -10.72 16.66 -15.65
N ARG A 86 -10.06 17.78 -15.91
CA ARG A 86 -8.69 18.00 -15.48
C ARG A 86 -8.65 18.01 -13.95
N PRO A 87 -7.84 17.13 -13.32
CA PRO A 87 -7.70 17.13 -11.86
C PRO A 87 -6.97 18.39 -11.36
N ALA A 88 -7.25 18.78 -10.12
CA ALA A 88 -6.49 19.81 -9.43
C ALA A 88 -5.02 19.37 -9.27
N VAL A 89 -4.10 20.34 -9.39
CA VAL A 89 -2.65 20.06 -9.38
C VAL A 89 -2.04 20.65 -8.12
N PHE A 90 -1.39 19.79 -7.35
CA PHE A 90 -0.59 20.12 -6.18
C PHE A 90 0.86 19.73 -6.43
N TRP A 91 1.83 20.40 -5.81
CA TRP A 91 3.26 20.11 -6.04
C TRP A 91 4.15 20.51 -4.87
N GLY A 92 5.39 20.03 -4.91
CA GLY A 92 6.39 20.25 -3.88
C GLY A 92 6.37 19.15 -2.82
N GLU A 93 7.41 19.11 -2.00
CA GLU A 93 7.59 18.09 -0.95
C GLU A 93 6.40 18.02 0.03
N ASN A 94 5.76 19.15 0.28
CA ASN A 94 4.63 19.27 1.19
C ASN A 94 3.28 19.51 0.47
N GLY A 95 3.23 19.40 -0.85
CA GLY A 95 2.01 19.66 -1.63
C GLY A 95 0.84 18.74 -1.24
N TYR A 96 1.13 17.55 -0.72
CA TYR A 96 0.11 16.62 -0.21
C TYR A 96 -0.65 17.18 1.00
N LEU A 97 -0.05 18.09 1.79
CA LEU A 97 -0.71 18.69 2.95
C LEU A 97 -1.92 19.54 2.53
N ASP A 98 -1.79 20.27 1.43
CA ASP A 98 -2.90 21.07 0.91
C ASP A 98 -3.90 20.19 0.15
N LEU A 99 -3.43 19.23 -0.63
CA LEU A 99 -4.29 18.24 -1.28
C LEU A 99 -5.20 17.51 -0.29
N CYS A 100 -4.67 17.03 0.83
CA CYS A 100 -5.46 16.29 1.82
C CYS A 100 -6.53 17.14 2.54
N LYS A 101 -6.41 18.47 2.53
CA LYS A 101 -7.43 19.37 3.09
C LYS A 101 -8.66 19.54 2.19
N GLU A 102 -8.56 19.14 0.91
CA GLU A 102 -9.68 19.25 -0.03
C GLU A 102 -10.84 18.34 0.38
N GLN A 103 -12.02 18.92 0.61
CA GLN A 103 -13.20 18.19 1.08
C GLN A 103 -13.75 17.21 0.02
N ALA A 104 -13.48 17.48 -1.24
CA ALA A 104 -13.98 16.68 -2.36
C ALA A 104 -13.23 15.36 -2.57
N ILE A 105 -12.23 15.02 -1.74
CA ILE A 105 -11.43 13.80 -1.87
C ILE A 105 -11.92 12.76 -0.87
N ASP A 106 -12.23 11.55 -1.34
CA ASP A 106 -12.63 10.41 -0.53
C ASP A 106 -11.42 9.49 -0.23
N LEU A 107 -10.53 9.31 -1.21
CA LEU A 107 -9.40 8.40 -1.16
C LEU A 107 -8.11 9.08 -1.64
N VAL A 108 -7.05 8.92 -0.88
CA VAL A 108 -5.69 9.31 -1.28
C VAL A 108 -4.90 8.05 -1.65
N TYR A 109 -4.47 7.98 -2.91
CA TYR A 109 -3.56 6.95 -3.41
C TYR A 109 -2.12 7.41 -3.27
N VAL A 110 -1.32 6.74 -2.45
CA VAL A 110 0.07 7.10 -2.16
C VAL A 110 1.02 6.21 -2.95
N CYS A 111 1.83 6.83 -3.82
CA CYS A 111 2.75 6.16 -4.72
C CYS A 111 4.09 6.92 -4.85
N THR A 112 4.58 7.43 -3.74
CA THR A 112 5.84 8.20 -3.63
C THR A 112 7.05 7.28 -3.44
N ASP A 113 8.15 7.82 -2.95
CA ASP A 113 9.22 7.01 -2.37
C ASP A 113 8.75 6.37 -1.06
N TRP A 114 9.43 5.28 -0.67
CA TRP A 114 8.98 4.44 0.45
C TRP A 114 8.99 5.14 1.81
N VAL A 115 9.91 6.09 2.04
CA VAL A 115 10.00 6.80 3.32
C VAL A 115 8.86 7.80 3.49
N SER A 116 8.28 8.27 2.41
CA SER A 116 7.17 9.22 2.38
C SER A 116 5.79 8.55 2.51
N HIS A 117 5.68 7.22 2.34
CA HIS A 117 4.40 6.52 2.38
C HIS A 117 3.65 6.75 3.69
N VAL A 118 4.30 6.49 4.82
CA VAL A 118 3.65 6.56 6.14
C VAL A 118 3.27 7.99 6.55
N PRO A 119 4.18 9.00 6.47
CA PRO A 119 3.80 10.38 6.77
C PRO A 119 2.59 10.87 5.98
N ILE A 120 2.54 10.57 4.67
CA ILE A 120 1.42 10.99 3.81
C ILE A 120 0.14 10.24 4.20
N ALA A 121 0.22 8.92 4.39
CA ALA A 121 -0.94 8.09 4.73
C ALA A 121 -1.55 8.48 6.08
N VAL A 122 -0.72 8.70 7.09
CA VAL A 122 -1.14 9.16 8.43
C VAL A 122 -1.84 10.50 8.31
N TYR A 123 -1.21 11.47 7.64
CA TYR A 123 -1.80 12.79 7.47
C TYR A 123 -3.13 12.74 6.71
N ALA A 124 -3.22 11.97 5.64
CA ALA A 124 -4.46 11.81 4.87
C ALA A 124 -5.60 11.26 5.74
N MET A 125 -5.35 10.22 6.54
CA MET A 125 -6.34 9.67 7.47
C MET A 125 -6.76 10.70 8.54
N GLU A 126 -5.83 11.52 9.04
CA GLU A 126 -6.12 12.61 9.97
C GLU A 126 -6.95 13.74 9.34
N GLN A 127 -6.89 13.88 8.01
CA GLN A 127 -7.74 14.78 7.23
C GLN A 127 -9.02 14.09 6.72
N ASP A 128 -9.45 13.03 7.40
CA ASP A 128 -10.71 12.30 7.12
C ASP A 128 -10.74 11.55 5.78
N LYS A 129 -9.60 11.16 5.21
CA LYS A 129 -9.50 10.43 3.94
C LYS A 129 -9.23 8.96 4.16
N CYS A 130 -9.80 8.09 3.32
CA CYS A 130 -9.28 6.74 3.16
C CYS A 130 -7.95 6.75 2.41
N VAL A 131 -7.16 5.71 2.59
CA VAL A 131 -5.81 5.64 1.99
C VAL A 131 -5.57 4.30 1.33
N ALA A 132 -4.98 4.35 0.15
CA ALA A 132 -4.40 3.21 -0.55
C ALA A 132 -2.91 3.48 -0.77
N VAL A 133 -2.04 2.61 -0.24
CA VAL A 133 -0.57 2.82 -0.25
C VAL A 133 0.09 1.75 -1.09
N GLU A 134 0.97 2.15 -2.01
CA GLU A 134 1.83 1.23 -2.75
C GLU A 134 2.79 0.47 -1.81
N VAL A 135 3.27 -0.68 -2.28
CA VAL A 135 4.22 -1.51 -1.53
C VAL A 135 5.64 -0.97 -1.54
N PRO A 136 6.35 -1.14 -0.43
CA PRO A 136 5.89 -1.54 0.90
C PRO A 136 5.16 -0.37 1.58
N ALA A 137 4.09 -0.65 2.31
CA ALA A 137 3.34 0.40 2.99
C ALA A 137 4.15 1.09 4.09
N ALA A 138 5.06 0.37 4.74
CA ALA A 138 5.94 0.87 5.80
C ALA A 138 7.27 0.14 5.79
N LEU A 139 8.30 0.77 6.36
CA LEU A 139 9.68 0.25 6.39
C LEU A 139 10.14 -0.19 7.78
N THR A 140 9.44 0.21 8.83
CA THR A 140 9.78 -0.11 10.21
C THR A 140 8.55 -0.56 11.00
N LEU A 141 8.76 -1.31 12.09
CA LEU A 141 7.66 -1.67 13.00
C LEU A 141 6.95 -0.45 13.58
N LYS A 142 7.69 0.61 13.88
CA LYS A 142 7.12 1.88 14.34
C LYS A 142 6.15 2.45 13.31
N ASP A 143 6.51 2.43 12.04
CA ASP A 143 5.70 2.95 10.95
C ASP A 143 4.47 2.08 10.70
N ILE A 144 4.60 0.75 10.82
CA ILE A 144 3.45 -0.17 10.75
C ILE A 144 2.44 0.18 11.83
N TRP A 145 2.91 0.36 13.08
CA TRP A 145 2.02 0.74 14.19
C TRP A 145 1.42 2.12 14.01
N ALA A 146 2.15 3.08 13.42
CA ALA A 146 1.60 4.40 13.12
C ALA A 146 0.41 4.31 12.14
N LEU A 147 0.50 3.46 11.12
CA LEU A 147 -0.62 3.23 10.19
C LEU A 147 -1.82 2.58 10.90
N VAL A 148 -1.57 1.51 11.67
CA VAL A 148 -2.65 0.79 12.39
C VAL A 148 -3.33 1.70 13.41
N ASP A 149 -2.54 2.36 14.27
CA ASP A 149 -3.07 3.26 15.30
C ASP A 149 -3.87 4.42 14.70
N THR A 150 -3.37 5.02 13.62
CA THR A 150 -4.08 6.10 12.95
C THR A 150 -5.37 5.61 12.31
N ALA A 151 -5.36 4.46 11.62
CA ALA A 151 -6.57 3.88 11.04
C ALA A 151 -7.63 3.58 12.13
N GLU A 152 -7.21 2.99 13.26
CA GLU A 152 -8.10 2.71 14.40
C GLU A 152 -8.65 3.99 15.05
N ARG A 153 -7.81 5.01 15.23
CA ARG A 153 -8.19 6.29 15.83
C ARG A 153 -9.13 7.11 14.94
N THR A 154 -8.87 7.13 13.64
CA THR A 154 -9.65 7.91 12.67
C THR A 154 -10.81 7.13 12.08
N GLN A 155 -10.83 5.81 12.24
CA GLN A 155 -11.79 4.90 11.60
C GLN A 155 -11.83 5.09 10.09
N LYS A 156 -10.64 5.21 9.46
CA LYS A 156 -10.47 5.28 8.01
C LYS A 156 -9.79 4.02 7.48
N HIS A 157 -10.22 3.57 6.31
CA HIS A 157 -9.54 2.48 5.63
C HIS A 157 -8.12 2.89 5.24
N CYS A 158 -7.16 2.03 5.56
CA CYS A 158 -5.78 2.10 5.09
C CYS A 158 -5.41 0.75 4.50
N MET A 159 -5.24 0.69 3.18
CA MET A 159 -4.97 -0.54 2.46
C MET A 159 -3.60 -0.48 1.79
N MET A 160 -2.74 -1.47 2.07
CA MET A 160 -1.56 -1.71 1.26
C MET A 160 -1.96 -2.40 -0.05
N LEU A 161 -1.47 -1.87 -1.16
CA LEU A 161 -1.82 -2.34 -2.50
C LEU A 161 -0.87 -3.47 -2.95
N GLU A 162 -0.89 -4.58 -2.22
CA GLU A 162 -0.11 -5.77 -2.58
C GLU A 162 -0.72 -6.45 -3.82
N ASN A 163 -0.10 -6.22 -4.96
CA ASN A 163 -0.62 -6.69 -6.24
C ASN A 163 -0.32 -8.17 -6.54
N ALA A 164 0.78 -8.72 -6.02
CA ALA A 164 1.18 -10.10 -6.35
C ALA A 164 0.13 -11.13 -5.91
N VAL A 165 -0.61 -10.88 -4.82
CA VAL A 165 -1.70 -11.77 -4.39
C VAL A 165 -2.88 -11.86 -5.37
N TYR A 166 -2.93 -10.98 -6.36
CA TYR A 166 -3.98 -10.92 -7.39
C TYR A 166 -3.45 -11.25 -8.79
N ASP A 167 -2.18 -11.64 -8.90
CA ASP A 167 -1.65 -12.10 -10.17
C ASP A 167 -2.31 -13.43 -10.58
N HIS A 168 -2.37 -13.68 -11.87
CA HIS A 168 -3.15 -14.79 -12.43
C HIS A 168 -2.72 -16.15 -11.85
N PHE A 169 -1.41 -16.34 -11.69
CA PHE A 169 -0.85 -17.59 -11.16
C PHE A 169 -1.23 -17.80 -9.69
N GLU A 170 -1.04 -16.78 -8.85
CA GLU A 170 -1.35 -16.79 -7.42
C GLU A 170 -2.83 -17.02 -7.16
N MET A 171 -3.69 -16.39 -7.97
CA MET A 171 -5.13 -16.58 -7.89
C MET A 171 -5.55 -18.00 -8.31
N ALA A 172 -4.92 -18.57 -9.36
CA ALA A 172 -5.21 -19.92 -9.78
C ALA A 172 -4.78 -20.94 -8.71
N VAL A 173 -3.58 -20.79 -8.13
CA VAL A 173 -3.10 -21.68 -7.05
C VAL A 173 -4.01 -21.56 -5.81
N LEU A 174 -4.43 -20.37 -5.45
CA LEU A 174 -5.36 -20.17 -4.33
C LEU A 174 -6.67 -20.93 -4.56
N GLU A 175 -7.22 -20.90 -5.77
CA GLU A 175 -8.45 -21.62 -6.09
C GLU A 175 -8.24 -23.14 -6.04
N MET A 176 -7.10 -23.64 -6.56
CA MET A 176 -6.75 -25.07 -6.45
C MET A 176 -6.67 -25.54 -5.00
N VAL A 177 -6.14 -24.70 -4.09
CA VAL A 177 -6.10 -25.00 -2.66
C VAL A 177 -7.51 -25.05 -2.07
N ARG A 178 -8.35 -24.09 -2.40
CA ARG A 178 -9.76 -24.02 -1.92
C ARG A 178 -10.60 -25.22 -2.36
N GLU A 179 -10.38 -25.66 -3.58
CA GLU A 179 -11.03 -26.84 -4.16
C GLU A 179 -10.42 -28.17 -3.65
N GLY A 180 -9.39 -28.11 -2.80
CA GLY A 180 -8.74 -29.29 -2.24
C GLY A 180 -7.88 -30.09 -3.23
N LEU A 181 -7.58 -29.55 -4.41
CA LEU A 181 -6.83 -30.25 -5.46
C LEU A 181 -5.38 -30.55 -5.05
N LEU A 182 -4.82 -29.79 -4.14
CA LEU A 182 -3.45 -29.97 -3.63
C LEU A 182 -3.41 -30.76 -2.30
N GLY A 183 -4.56 -31.14 -1.77
CA GLY A 183 -4.65 -31.78 -0.45
C GLY A 183 -4.27 -30.84 0.69
N GLU A 184 -3.76 -31.42 1.78
CA GLU A 184 -3.27 -30.64 2.93
C GLU A 184 -1.92 -29.98 2.58
N LEU A 185 -1.83 -28.67 2.76
CA LEU A 185 -0.61 -27.91 2.51
C LEU A 185 0.36 -28.10 3.68
N VAL A 186 1.50 -28.72 3.43
CA VAL A 186 2.56 -28.94 4.42
C VAL A 186 3.72 -27.96 4.29
N HIS A 187 3.86 -27.32 3.15
CA HIS A 187 4.92 -26.35 2.87
C HIS A 187 4.53 -25.39 1.76
N VAL A 188 4.90 -24.12 1.92
CA VAL A 188 4.77 -23.07 0.91
C VAL A 188 6.08 -22.32 0.82
N GLU A 189 6.59 -22.13 -0.40
CA GLU A 189 7.77 -21.35 -0.68
C GLU A 189 7.42 -20.25 -1.70
N GLY A 190 7.84 -19.02 -1.43
CA GLY A 190 7.66 -17.87 -2.31
C GLY A 190 8.95 -17.10 -2.47
N GLY A 191 9.14 -16.50 -3.64
CA GLY A 191 10.32 -15.67 -3.94
C GLY A 191 9.96 -14.54 -4.89
N TYR A 192 10.64 -13.42 -4.74
CA TYR A 192 10.53 -12.28 -5.64
C TYR A 192 11.92 -11.90 -6.16
N ALA A 193 12.16 -12.16 -7.43
CA ALA A 193 13.44 -11.89 -8.06
C ALA A 193 13.24 -11.12 -9.37
N HIS A 194 13.93 -9.99 -9.51
CA HIS A 194 13.93 -9.18 -10.71
C HIS A 194 15.34 -8.78 -11.13
N PRO A 195 15.62 -8.70 -12.44
CA PRO A 195 16.82 -8.04 -12.91
C PRO A 195 16.76 -6.55 -12.55
N LEU A 196 17.83 -6.03 -11.96
CA LEU A 196 17.90 -4.63 -11.50
C LEU A 196 17.90 -3.59 -12.63
N GLY A 197 18.14 -3.90 -13.83
CA GLY A 197 18.12 -3.06 -15.04
C GLY A 197 17.70 -1.58 -14.86
N ASN A 198 17.31 -0.93 -15.91
CA ASN A 198 16.97 0.52 -15.94
C ASN A 198 15.66 0.89 -15.23
N ARG A 199 15.03 -0.03 -14.49
CA ARG A 199 13.74 0.18 -13.82
C ARG A 199 13.88 0.75 -12.41
N TRP A 200 15.11 0.81 -11.88
CA TRP A 200 15.34 1.28 -10.52
C TRP A 200 15.61 2.77 -10.50
N THR A 201 14.80 3.49 -9.76
CA THR A 201 14.99 4.91 -9.49
C THR A 201 16.23 5.13 -8.61
N PRO A 202 16.91 6.29 -8.68
CA PRO A 202 18.06 6.59 -7.85
C PRO A 202 17.78 6.39 -6.34
N TRP A 203 16.62 6.80 -5.84
CA TRP A 203 16.27 6.65 -4.43
C TRP A 203 16.10 5.18 -4.01
N ARG A 204 15.59 4.31 -4.90
CA ARG A 204 15.52 2.86 -4.63
C ARG A 204 16.90 2.24 -4.54
N MET A 205 17.79 2.61 -5.45
CA MET A 205 19.18 2.14 -5.43
C MET A 205 19.88 2.59 -4.14
N GLU A 206 19.70 3.83 -3.74
CA GLU A 206 20.27 4.37 -2.52
C GLU A 206 19.73 3.65 -1.29
N TYR A 207 18.41 3.47 -1.18
CA TYR A 207 17.79 2.74 -0.09
C TYR A 207 18.32 1.30 -0.01
N THR A 208 18.31 0.57 -1.12
CA THR A 208 18.74 -0.83 -1.18
C THR A 208 20.24 -1.00 -0.88
N SER A 209 21.08 -0.03 -1.27
CA SER A 209 22.51 -0.06 -0.94
C SER A 209 22.81 0.07 0.53
N ARG A 210 21.91 0.66 1.31
CA ARG A 210 22.05 0.89 2.75
C ARG A 210 21.36 -0.17 3.61
N ASN A 211 20.47 -0.97 3.01
CA ASN A 211 19.65 -1.94 3.72
C ASN A 211 19.86 -3.33 3.14
N CYS A 212 20.13 -4.29 4.01
CA CYS A 212 20.23 -5.70 3.62
C CYS A 212 18.85 -6.37 3.71
N GLY A 213 18.59 -7.30 2.80
CA GLY A 213 17.37 -8.10 2.81
C GLY A 213 16.42 -7.81 1.67
N ASP A 214 15.29 -8.49 1.70
CA ASP A 214 14.22 -8.32 0.72
C ASP A 214 13.47 -7.01 0.99
N VAL A 215 13.44 -6.13 -0.01
CA VAL A 215 12.72 -4.84 0.06
C VAL A 215 11.24 -4.97 -0.34
N TYR A 216 10.85 -6.12 -0.87
CA TYR A 216 9.47 -6.46 -1.24
C TYR A 216 9.02 -7.82 -0.64
N PRO A 217 9.17 -8.05 0.68
CA PRO A 217 8.78 -9.33 1.28
C PRO A 217 7.31 -9.65 1.10
N THR A 218 6.47 -8.63 0.91
CA THR A 218 5.04 -8.74 0.72
C THR A 218 4.67 -9.50 -0.56
N HIS A 219 5.48 -9.42 -1.62
CA HIS A 219 5.23 -10.12 -2.88
C HIS A 219 5.37 -11.64 -2.78
N SER A 220 6.17 -12.13 -1.85
CA SER A 220 6.29 -13.56 -1.55
C SER A 220 5.43 -13.99 -0.36
N ILE A 221 5.43 -13.21 0.72
CA ILE A 221 4.69 -13.53 1.95
C ILE A 221 3.17 -13.36 1.74
N GLY A 222 2.73 -12.38 0.98
CA GLY A 222 1.31 -12.13 0.73
C GLY A 222 0.57 -13.34 0.16
N PRO A 223 0.98 -13.90 -0.98
CA PRO A 223 0.42 -15.12 -1.51
C PRO A 223 0.50 -16.30 -0.53
N ALA A 224 1.67 -16.52 0.11
CA ALA A 224 1.84 -17.59 1.08
C ALA A 224 0.84 -17.47 2.25
N CYS A 225 0.66 -16.29 2.82
CA CYS A 225 -0.31 -16.04 3.88
C CYS A 225 -1.75 -16.34 3.45
N ARG A 226 -2.09 -16.07 2.19
CA ARG A 226 -3.44 -16.38 1.67
C ARG A 226 -3.65 -17.88 1.47
N LEU A 227 -2.63 -18.60 1.02
CA LEU A 227 -2.70 -20.06 0.85
C LEU A 227 -2.83 -20.79 2.18
N LEU A 228 -2.13 -20.32 3.21
CA LEU A 228 -2.12 -20.89 4.56
C LEU A 228 -3.19 -20.29 5.49
N ASP A 229 -4.04 -19.41 4.99
CA ASP A 229 -5.10 -18.71 5.73
C ASP A 229 -4.63 -18.03 7.03
N ILE A 230 -3.41 -17.46 6.99
CA ILE A 230 -2.76 -16.81 8.14
C ILE A 230 -3.62 -15.67 8.68
N HIS A 231 -3.73 -15.59 10.01
CA HIS A 231 -4.57 -14.68 10.78
C HIS A 231 -6.09 -14.86 10.58
N ARG A 232 -6.51 -15.96 9.96
CA ARG A 232 -7.91 -16.37 9.90
C ARG A 232 -8.12 -17.68 10.64
N THR A 233 -7.48 -18.74 10.19
CA THR A 233 -7.53 -20.06 10.81
C THR A 233 -6.20 -20.47 11.43
N ASP A 234 -5.09 -19.87 11.01
CA ASP A 234 -3.74 -20.16 11.46
C ASP A 234 -2.97 -18.91 11.90
N ARG A 235 -1.81 -19.09 12.51
CA ARG A 235 -0.92 -18.03 12.98
C ARG A 235 0.53 -18.34 12.64
N MET A 236 1.30 -17.30 12.36
CA MET A 236 2.76 -17.46 12.30
C MET A 236 3.32 -17.62 13.73
N HIS A 237 4.16 -18.63 13.90
CA HIS A 237 5.00 -18.84 15.08
C HIS A 237 6.46 -18.77 14.66
N TYR A 238 7.32 -18.17 15.47
CA TYR A 238 8.77 -18.03 15.26
C TYR A 238 9.54 -18.25 16.58
#